data_fa7800b55441b1a5da515e00f16cbc66
#
_entry.id   fa7800b55441b1a5da515e00f16cbc66
#
_cell.length_a   1.000
_cell.length_b   1.000
_cell.length_c   1.000
_cell.angle_alpha   90.00
_cell.angle_beta   90.00
_cell.angle_gamma   90.00
#
_symmetry.space_group_name_H-M   'P 1'
#
loop_
_entity.id
_entity.type
_entity.pdbx_description
1 polymer ?
#
loop_
_entity_poly.entity_id
_entity_poly.type
_entity_poly.pdbx_seq_one_letter_code
_entity_poly.pdbx_strand_id
1 'polypeptide(L)' 'ESLARKVAGKVTKYRRSVTLEPMNAYERHVIHAALQDMENITTHSTGVEPNRRVVIEYVR' A
#
# COMPACT_ATOMS: atom_id res chain seq x y z
N GLU A 1 2.35 -10.56 -0.04
CA GLU A 1 2.06 -10.33 -1.46
C GLU A 1 0.59 -10.39 -1.75
N SER A 2 -0.03 -11.53 -1.42
CA SER A 2 -1.44 -11.67 -1.69
C SER A 2 -2.28 -10.69 -0.87
N LEU A 3 -1.82 -10.35 0.34
CA LEU A 3 -2.50 -9.37 1.16
C LEU A 3 -2.48 -7.99 0.51
N ALA A 4 -1.33 -7.60 -0.03
CA ALA A 4 -1.21 -6.30 -0.68
C ALA A 4 -2.16 -6.21 -1.88
N ARG A 5 -2.24 -7.28 -2.66
CA ARG A 5 -3.13 -7.28 -3.82
C ARG A 5 -4.60 -7.25 -3.43
N LYS A 6 -4.95 -7.94 -2.34
CA LYS A 6 -6.32 -7.89 -1.84
C LYS A 6 -6.70 -6.50 -1.41
N VAL A 7 -5.81 -5.83 -0.69
CA VAL A 7 -6.07 -4.47 -0.23
C VAL A 7 -6.15 -3.53 -1.43
N ALA A 8 -5.24 -3.68 -2.39
CA ALA A 8 -5.27 -2.85 -3.58
C ALA A 8 -6.57 -3.05 -4.36
N GLY A 9 -7.07 -4.29 -4.42
CA GLY A 9 -8.35 -4.56 -5.04
C GLY A 9 -9.49 -3.82 -4.38
N LYS A 10 -9.48 -3.78 -3.04
CA LYS A 10 -10.48 -3.03 -2.31
C LYS A 10 -10.36 -1.53 -2.55
N VAL A 11 -9.13 -1.03 -2.58
CA VAL A 11 -8.90 0.39 -2.85
C VAL A 11 -9.48 0.75 -4.21
N THR A 12 -9.21 -0.07 -5.22
CA THR A 12 -9.72 0.17 -6.57
C THR A 12 -11.24 0.07 -6.61
N LYS A 13 -11.78 -0.95 -5.97
CA LYS A 13 -13.21 -1.22 -6.02
C LYS A 13 -14.01 -0.11 -5.34
N TYR A 14 -13.54 0.34 -4.19
CA TYR A 14 -14.28 1.33 -3.40
C TYR A 14 -13.70 2.74 -3.55
N ARG A 15 -12.61 2.90 -4.30
CA ARG A 15 -11.96 4.18 -4.53
C ARG A 15 -11.60 4.86 -3.21
N ARG A 16 -10.99 4.09 -2.32
CA ARG A 16 -10.62 4.58 -1.00
C ARG A 16 -9.15 4.31 -0.74
N SER A 17 -8.55 5.18 0.06
CA SER A 17 -7.20 4.91 0.53
C SER A 17 -7.27 3.99 1.75
N VAL A 18 -6.24 3.18 1.92
CA VAL A 18 -6.13 2.27 3.06
C VAL A 18 -4.74 2.40 3.64
N THR A 19 -4.67 2.55 4.96
CA THR A 19 -3.40 2.60 5.66
C THR A 19 -3.16 1.23 6.30
N LEU A 20 -2.03 0.63 5.98
CA LEU A 20 -1.68 -0.67 6.52
C LEU A 20 -1.04 -0.53 7.89
N GLU A 21 -0.85 -1.67 8.56
CA GLU A 21 -0.20 -1.67 9.87
C GLU A 21 1.27 -1.31 9.73
N PRO A 22 1.90 -0.81 10.81
CA PRO A 22 3.32 -0.51 10.76
C PRO A 22 4.13 -1.74 10.37
N MET A 23 5.16 -1.54 9.59
CA MET A 23 5.98 -2.64 9.13
C MET A 23 7.40 -2.14 8.86
N ASN A 24 8.34 -3.09 8.79
CA ASN A 24 9.74 -2.74 8.57
C ASN A 24 10.01 -2.36 7.12
N ALA A 25 11.21 -1.86 6.86
CA ALA A 25 11.55 -1.34 5.54
C ALA A 25 11.45 -2.41 4.46
N TYR A 26 11.83 -3.64 4.78
CA TYR A 26 11.76 -4.72 3.80
C TYR A 26 10.31 -5.02 3.42
N GLU A 27 9.44 -5.07 4.40
CA GLU A 27 8.04 -5.37 4.15
C GLU A 27 7.39 -4.26 3.32
N ARG A 28 7.72 -3.00 3.61
CA ARG A 28 7.21 -1.89 2.81
C ARG A 28 7.70 -1.97 1.38
N HIS A 29 8.95 -2.35 1.19
CA HIS A 29 9.50 -2.50 -0.15
C HIS A 29 8.77 -3.57 -0.94
N VAL A 30 8.46 -4.69 -0.29
CA VAL A 30 7.73 -5.79 -0.95
C VAL A 30 6.37 -5.31 -1.43
N ILE A 31 5.67 -4.54 -0.60
CA ILE A 31 4.36 -4.04 -0.97
C ILE A 31 4.45 -3.04 -2.12
N HIS A 32 5.39 -2.11 -2.05
CA HIS A 32 5.57 -1.15 -3.15
C HIS A 32 5.85 -1.87 -4.46
N ALA A 33 6.74 -2.87 -4.41
CA ALA A 33 7.09 -3.62 -5.62
C ALA A 33 5.90 -4.40 -6.16
N ALA A 34 5.11 -5.00 -5.27
CA ALA A 34 3.96 -5.81 -5.67
C ALA A 34 2.89 -4.96 -6.35
N LEU A 35 2.74 -3.71 -5.95
CA LEU A 35 1.68 -2.85 -6.46
C LEU A 35 2.15 -1.88 -7.53
N GLN A 36 3.42 -1.91 -7.86
CA GLN A 36 3.99 -0.99 -8.83
C GLN A 36 3.35 -1.11 -10.20
N ASP A 37 2.93 -2.31 -10.57
CA ASP A 37 2.35 -2.57 -11.89
C ASP A 37 0.85 -2.30 -11.94
N MET A 38 0.24 -1.93 -10.84
CA MET A 38 -1.20 -1.70 -10.82
C MET A 38 -1.52 -0.27 -11.23
N GLU A 39 -2.43 -0.14 -12.19
CA GLU A 39 -2.87 1.18 -12.61
C GLU A 39 -3.86 1.75 -11.60
N ASN A 40 -3.87 3.06 -11.50
CA ASN A 40 -4.79 3.78 -10.63
C ASN A 40 -4.52 3.54 -9.14
N ILE A 41 -3.36 2.99 -8.83
CA ILE A 41 -2.95 2.74 -7.45
C ILE A 41 -1.60 3.41 -7.22
N THR A 42 -1.49 4.13 -6.11
CA THR A 42 -0.21 4.68 -5.70
C THR A 42 0.03 4.29 -4.25
N THR A 43 1.29 4.12 -3.90
CA THR A 43 1.66 3.75 -2.54
C THR A 43 2.72 4.71 -2.03
N HIS A 44 2.65 5.01 -0.74
CA HIS A 44 3.69 5.82 -0.09
C HIS A 44 3.76 5.42 1.36
N SER A 45 4.86 5.80 2.00
CA SER A 45 5.05 5.52 3.41
C SER A 45 4.75 6.75 4.23
N THR A 46 4.20 6.54 5.43
CA THR A 46 3.92 7.63 6.34
C THR A 46 4.31 7.21 7.75
N GLY A 47 4.56 8.18 8.61
CA GLY A 47 4.93 7.92 9.98
C GLY A 47 6.43 7.93 10.17
N VAL A 48 6.86 7.62 11.38
CA VAL A 48 8.27 7.64 11.79
C VAL A 48 8.66 6.25 12.29
N GLU A 49 9.86 5.80 11.93
CA GLU A 49 10.34 4.52 12.42
C GLU A 49 10.27 4.47 13.94
N PRO A 50 9.97 3.32 14.56
CA PRO A 50 9.68 2.04 13.92
C PRO A 50 8.22 1.85 13.54
N ASN A 51 7.40 2.88 13.62
CA ASN A 51 5.96 2.78 13.38
C ASN A 51 5.56 3.27 12.01
N ARG A 52 6.49 3.17 11.06
CA ARG A 52 6.22 3.60 9.71
C ARG A 52 5.33 2.59 8.98
N ARG A 53 4.38 3.10 8.20
CA ARG A 53 3.38 2.26 7.53
C ARG A 53 3.18 2.69 6.10
N VAL A 54 2.58 1.80 5.31
CA VAL A 54 2.30 2.06 3.90
C VAL A 54 0.85 2.49 3.75
N VAL A 55 0.65 3.51 2.93
CA VAL A 55 -0.69 3.96 2.55
C VAL A 55 -0.89 3.60 1.08
N ILE A 56 -1.98 2.95 0.77
CA ILE A 56 -2.34 2.59 -0.60
C ILE A 56 -3.51 3.48 -1.00
N GLU A 57 -3.33 4.26 -2.07
CA GLU A 57 -4.33 5.23 -2.48
C GLU A 57 -4.80 4.96 -3.90
N TYR A 58 -6.05 5.29 -4.15
CA TYR A 58 -6.62 5.24 -5.49
C TYR A 58 -6.34 6.56 -6.21
N VAL A 59 -5.80 6.45 -7.41
CA VAL A 59 -5.48 7.61 -8.24
C VAL A 59 -6.25 7.48 -9.54
N ARG A 60 -6.96 8.53 -9.89
CA ARG A 60 -7.75 8.55 -11.13
C ARG A 60 -6.89 8.78 -12.34
#